data_acd283465ddeeedccbf376fee8fd56e5
#
_entry.id   acd283465ddeeedccbf376fee8fd56e5
#
_cell.length_a   1.000
_cell.length_b   1.000
_cell.length_c   1.000
_cell.angle_alpha   90.00
_cell.angle_beta   90.00
_cell.angle_gamma   90.00
#
_symmetry.space_group_name_H-M   'P 1'
#
loop_
_entity.id
_entity.type
_entity.pdbx_description
1 polymer ?
#
loop_
_entity_poly.entity_id
_entity_poly.type
_entity_poly.pdbx_seq_one_letter_code
_entity_poly.pdbx_strand_id
1 'polypeptide(L)'
;MDGLTPPEAFPPGADEAGAPADGPAPVVAVVGRPNVGKSTLVNRILGSRQAVVQDVPGVTRDRVTYDANWRGRAFTLVDTGGWEPAVEGTASLAARVAAQARVAVDAADAVLFVVDAVVGVTDADDAVAAVLRRSGKPVVLAANKVDDAPGESAATSLWSLGLGEPSPVSALHGRGSGDLLDLVLDALPEAPAEPLGEAGGPRRVALIGRPNVGKSSLLNKLAGQERVLVDATAGTTRDPVDELIELGGTTWRFVDTAGIRRRVREAQGADYFAALRTERALERAEVAVVMIDASEPLTEQDLRIISMVIEAGRALIIAYNKWDLVDEDRRLFLDKEIDRQLHSARWAPRVNISAATGWHTDRLVPALERALAGWDTRVPTGRLNAWLTALVAATPPPVRGGRQPKILFATQAGIRPPHFVLFTSGFLQAGYRRFVERRLREEFGFEGSPVQVTMRLREKRSGKSRSGRPGTAAGRRS
;
A
#
# COMPACT_ATOMS: atom_id res chain seq x y z
N MET A 1 31.36 31.35 35.15
CA MET A 1 30.56 30.12 35.50
C MET A 1 29.12 30.52 35.50
N ASP A 2 28.51 30.50 34.34
CA ASP A 2 27.06 30.76 34.22
C ASP A 2 26.41 29.58 33.57
N GLY A 3 25.55 28.93 34.38
CA GLY A 3 24.86 27.73 34.05
C GLY A 3 23.74 28.00 33.02
N LEU A 4 23.85 27.36 31.87
CA LEU A 4 22.79 27.25 30.90
C LEU A 4 21.93 26.01 31.23
N THR A 5 20.81 26.26 31.88
CA THR A 5 19.74 25.28 32.09
C THR A 5 19.16 24.85 30.70
N PRO A 6 18.96 23.55 30.42
CA PRO A 6 18.32 23.10 29.21
C PRO A 6 16.85 23.54 29.20
N PRO A 7 16.29 23.89 28.03
CA PRO A 7 14.89 24.30 27.92
C PRO A 7 13.93 23.17 28.26
N GLU A 8 12.94 23.47 29.08
CA GLU A 8 11.84 22.60 29.51
C GLU A 8 11.13 21.94 28.33
N ALA A 9 10.78 20.67 28.51
CA ALA A 9 9.96 19.89 27.60
C ALA A 9 8.56 20.54 27.46
N PHE A 10 8.11 20.69 26.21
CA PHE A 10 6.77 21.20 25.91
C PHE A 10 5.71 20.17 26.31
N PRO A 11 4.56 20.61 26.86
CA PRO A 11 3.43 19.74 27.12
C PRO A 11 2.83 19.23 25.79
N PRO A 12 2.28 18.01 25.74
CA PRO A 12 1.63 17.48 24.56
C PRO A 12 0.36 18.31 24.28
N GLY A 13 0.35 19.03 23.16
CA GLY A 13 -0.84 19.69 22.63
C GLY A 13 -1.81 18.64 22.12
N ALA A 14 -3.03 18.69 22.63
CA ALA A 14 -4.16 17.91 22.19
C ALA A 14 -4.46 18.18 20.70
N ASP A 15 -4.17 17.22 19.86
CA ASP A 15 -4.79 16.88 18.59
C ASP A 15 -4.47 15.40 18.35
N GLU A 16 -5.06 14.54 19.19
CA GLU A 16 -5.18 13.11 18.93
C GLU A 16 -6.33 12.89 17.91
N ALA A 17 -6.09 13.28 16.66
CA ALA A 17 -6.64 12.53 15.54
C ALA A 17 -5.78 11.27 15.48
N GLY A 18 -6.36 10.13 15.88
CA GLY A 18 -5.66 8.85 15.99
C GLY A 18 -4.77 8.60 14.78
N ALA A 19 -3.50 8.35 15.03
CA ALA A 19 -2.59 7.87 14.02
C ALA A 19 -3.22 6.63 13.35
N PRO A 20 -3.19 6.51 12.00
CA PRO A 20 -3.65 5.29 11.35
C PRO A 20 -2.86 4.12 11.94
N ALA A 21 -3.56 3.08 12.34
CA ALA A 21 -2.95 1.83 12.78
C ALA A 21 -1.92 1.39 11.72
N ASP A 22 -0.69 1.12 12.13
CA ASP A 22 0.43 0.75 11.27
C ASP A 22 0.20 -0.65 10.66
N GLY A 23 -0.67 -0.73 9.66
CA GLY A 23 -0.94 -1.95 8.88
C GLY A 23 -1.86 -1.62 7.71
N PRO A 24 -1.82 -2.45 6.64
CA PRO A 24 -2.69 -2.25 5.50
C PRO A 24 -4.16 -2.36 5.90
N ALA A 25 -4.97 -1.43 5.41
CA ALA A 25 -6.40 -1.49 5.60
C ALA A 25 -6.97 -2.76 4.93
N PRO A 26 -7.71 -3.63 5.67
CA PRO A 26 -8.26 -4.84 5.09
C PRO A 26 -9.23 -4.52 3.95
N VAL A 27 -9.29 -5.38 2.94
CA VAL A 27 -10.08 -5.15 1.73
C VAL A 27 -11.36 -5.97 1.74
N VAL A 28 -12.47 -5.28 1.47
CA VAL A 28 -13.81 -5.86 1.31
C VAL A 28 -14.23 -5.79 -0.16
N ALA A 29 -14.39 -6.93 -0.81
CA ALA A 29 -14.93 -6.98 -2.18
C ALA A 29 -16.46 -6.96 -2.14
N VAL A 30 -17.06 -6.00 -2.86
CA VAL A 30 -18.51 -5.92 -3.04
C VAL A 30 -18.86 -6.65 -4.32
N VAL A 31 -19.49 -7.81 -4.20
CA VAL A 31 -19.85 -8.69 -5.33
C VAL A 31 -21.37 -8.88 -5.46
N GLY A 32 -21.82 -9.28 -6.62
CA GLY A 32 -23.23 -9.54 -6.93
C GLY A 32 -23.55 -9.24 -8.39
N ARG A 33 -24.69 -9.72 -8.89
CA ARG A 33 -25.11 -9.47 -10.28
C ARG A 33 -25.34 -7.98 -10.57
N PRO A 34 -25.43 -7.56 -11.83
CA PRO A 34 -25.80 -6.18 -12.19
C PRO A 34 -27.15 -5.77 -11.59
N ASN A 35 -27.30 -4.48 -11.27
CA ASN A 35 -28.53 -3.85 -10.79
C ASN A 35 -29.09 -4.32 -9.43
N VAL A 36 -28.31 -5.06 -8.63
CA VAL A 36 -28.69 -5.37 -7.22
C VAL A 36 -28.46 -4.19 -6.27
N GLY A 37 -27.79 -3.12 -6.74
CA GLY A 37 -27.55 -1.91 -5.95
C GLY A 37 -26.17 -1.85 -5.27
N LYS A 38 -25.14 -2.57 -5.78
CA LYS A 38 -23.77 -2.54 -5.23
C LYS A 38 -23.21 -1.12 -5.09
N SER A 39 -23.15 -0.38 -6.20
CA SER A 39 -22.61 0.98 -6.22
C SER A 39 -23.45 1.95 -5.39
N THR A 40 -24.79 1.73 -5.32
CA THR A 40 -25.67 2.52 -4.43
C THR A 40 -25.32 2.25 -2.96
N LEU A 41 -25.07 0.99 -2.60
CA LEU A 41 -24.69 0.60 -1.24
C LEU A 41 -23.29 1.15 -0.88
N VAL A 42 -22.32 1.04 -1.78
CA VAL A 42 -20.98 1.64 -1.60
C VAL A 42 -21.10 3.16 -1.40
N ASN A 43 -21.81 3.85 -2.27
CA ASN A 43 -22.03 5.30 -2.11
C ASN A 43 -22.75 5.66 -0.81
N ARG A 44 -23.67 4.82 -0.32
CA ARG A 44 -24.34 5.02 0.96
C ARG A 44 -23.38 4.85 2.12
N ILE A 45 -22.51 3.85 2.09
CA ILE A 45 -21.46 3.64 3.09
C ILE A 45 -20.53 4.84 3.15
N LEU A 46 -20.04 5.30 1.99
CA LEU A 46 -19.13 6.46 1.88
C LEU A 46 -19.79 7.78 2.29
N GLY A 47 -21.09 7.95 2.05
CA GLY A 47 -21.87 9.13 2.41
C GLY A 47 -22.39 9.15 3.85
N SER A 48 -22.13 8.13 4.66
CA SER A 48 -22.55 8.08 6.07
C SER A 48 -21.69 9.03 6.91
N ARG A 49 -22.31 9.77 7.86
CA ARG A 49 -21.58 10.74 8.72
C ARG A 49 -20.48 10.11 9.60
N GLN A 50 -20.46 8.78 9.70
CA GLN A 50 -19.50 8.02 10.49
C GLN A 50 -18.41 7.38 9.62
N ALA A 51 -18.54 7.38 8.28
CA ALA A 51 -17.52 6.94 7.35
C ALA A 51 -16.73 8.15 6.86
N VAL A 52 -15.47 8.24 7.24
CA VAL A 52 -14.57 9.33 6.81
C VAL A 52 -13.86 8.88 5.54
N VAL A 53 -14.13 9.55 4.42
CA VAL A 53 -13.36 9.39 3.18
C VAL A 53 -12.14 10.28 3.28
N GLN A 54 -10.95 9.69 3.32
CA GLN A 54 -9.71 10.46 3.24
C GLN A 54 -9.33 10.69 1.78
N ASP A 55 -9.43 11.96 1.33
CA ASP A 55 -8.88 12.38 0.05
C ASP A 55 -7.35 12.53 0.18
N VAL A 56 -6.59 11.54 -0.30
CA VAL A 56 -5.14 11.67 -0.47
C VAL A 56 -4.88 12.29 -1.84
N PRO A 57 -4.35 13.53 -1.92
CA PRO A 57 -4.05 14.17 -3.19
C PRO A 57 -2.87 13.47 -3.86
N GLY A 58 -3.05 12.98 -5.09
CA GLY A 58 -1.96 12.49 -5.94
C GLY A 58 -2.07 11.05 -6.42
N VAL A 59 -3.09 10.30 -6.00
CA VAL A 59 -3.38 8.96 -6.54
C VAL A 59 -4.49 9.08 -7.57
N THR A 60 -4.23 8.69 -8.82
CA THR A 60 -5.27 8.45 -9.83
C THR A 60 -6.13 7.28 -9.33
N ARG A 61 -7.24 7.61 -8.66
CA ARG A 61 -8.22 6.62 -8.21
C ARG A 61 -8.94 6.05 -9.43
N ASP A 62 -8.71 4.79 -9.71
CA ASP A 62 -9.66 4.02 -10.51
C ASP A 62 -11.00 4.02 -9.76
N ARG A 63 -12.10 4.26 -10.49
CA ARG A 63 -13.47 4.48 -9.96
C ARG A 63 -14.09 3.29 -9.19
N VAL A 64 -13.30 2.36 -8.70
CA VAL A 64 -13.73 1.05 -8.18
C VAL A 64 -13.26 0.78 -6.76
N THR A 65 -12.32 1.58 -6.24
CA THR A 65 -11.72 1.41 -4.90
C THR A 65 -12.00 2.63 -4.03
N TYR A 66 -12.43 2.40 -2.79
CA TYR A 66 -12.81 3.46 -1.85
C TYR A 66 -12.28 3.14 -0.46
N ASP A 67 -11.56 4.08 0.15
CA ASP A 67 -11.17 3.98 1.54
C ASP A 67 -12.35 4.35 2.43
N ALA A 68 -12.65 3.53 3.41
CA ALA A 68 -13.73 3.71 4.35
C ALA A 68 -13.23 3.53 5.79
N ASN A 69 -13.88 4.20 6.74
CA ASN A 69 -13.65 4.01 8.16
C ASN A 69 -15.00 3.83 8.86
N TRP A 70 -15.12 2.81 9.68
CA TRP A 70 -16.30 2.58 10.49
C TRP A 70 -15.89 2.26 11.93
N ARG A 71 -16.43 2.98 12.90
CA ARG A 71 -16.09 2.86 14.34
C ARG A 71 -14.57 2.93 14.62
N GLY A 72 -13.85 3.78 13.88
CA GLY A 72 -12.40 3.95 14.04
C GLY A 72 -11.55 2.91 13.34
N ARG A 73 -12.14 1.89 12.69
CA ARG A 73 -11.42 0.87 11.95
C ARG A 73 -11.47 1.18 10.46
N ALA A 74 -10.29 1.34 9.85
CA ALA A 74 -10.14 1.59 8.43
C ALA A 74 -10.22 0.30 7.61
N PHE A 75 -10.83 0.35 6.42
CA PHE A 75 -10.86 -0.73 5.44
C PHE A 75 -11.07 -0.15 4.04
N THR A 76 -10.74 -0.94 3.02
CA THR A 76 -10.90 -0.55 1.61
C THR A 76 -12.06 -1.33 0.98
N LEU A 77 -13.04 -0.62 0.40
CA LEU A 77 -14.13 -1.21 -0.37
C LEU A 77 -13.73 -1.30 -1.85
N VAL A 78 -13.98 -2.45 -2.49
CA VAL A 78 -13.80 -2.67 -3.92
C VAL A 78 -15.14 -2.95 -4.57
N ASP A 79 -15.68 -1.99 -5.35
CA ASP A 79 -16.93 -2.17 -6.08
C ASP A 79 -16.69 -2.85 -7.43
N THR A 80 -17.17 -4.09 -7.56
CA THR A 80 -17.09 -4.83 -8.83
C THR A 80 -18.11 -4.38 -9.88
N GLY A 81 -19.04 -3.47 -9.54
CA GLY A 81 -20.15 -3.07 -10.42
C GLY A 81 -19.75 -2.24 -11.64
N GLY A 82 -18.58 -1.62 -11.62
CA GLY A 82 -18.03 -0.81 -12.71
C GLY A 82 -17.06 -1.54 -13.63
N TRP A 83 -16.80 -2.82 -13.38
CA TRP A 83 -15.83 -3.60 -14.13
C TRP A 83 -16.50 -4.74 -14.90
N GLU A 84 -16.40 -4.71 -16.21
CA GLU A 84 -16.80 -5.83 -17.08
C GLU A 84 -15.55 -6.56 -17.56
N PRO A 85 -15.34 -7.85 -17.19
CA PRO A 85 -14.28 -8.63 -17.80
C PRO A 85 -14.56 -8.78 -19.29
N ALA A 86 -13.54 -8.58 -20.13
CA ALA A 86 -13.58 -8.94 -21.54
C ALA A 86 -13.61 -10.47 -21.65
N VAL A 87 -14.80 -11.04 -21.50
CA VAL A 87 -15.03 -12.46 -21.77
C VAL A 87 -15.38 -12.56 -23.25
N GLU A 88 -14.42 -12.99 -24.06
CA GLU A 88 -14.69 -13.34 -25.46
C GLU A 88 -15.59 -14.58 -25.53
N GLY A 89 -16.72 -14.47 -26.24
CA GLY A 89 -17.60 -15.58 -26.53
C GLY A 89 -18.99 -15.51 -25.91
N THR A 90 -19.84 -16.47 -26.24
CA THR A 90 -21.25 -16.62 -25.87
C THR A 90 -21.48 -17.10 -24.41
N ALA A 91 -20.62 -16.72 -23.46
CA ALA A 91 -20.75 -17.10 -22.04
C ALA A 91 -22.04 -16.50 -21.43
N SER A 92 -22.78 -17.32 -20.66
CA SER A 92 -23.99 -16.88 -19.95
C SER A 92 -23.67 -15.75 -18.96
N LEU A 93 -24.68 -14.92 -18.64
CA LEU A 93 -24.55 -13.88 -17.62
C LEU A 93 -24.03 -14.45 -16.29
N ALA A 94 -24.54 -15.61 -15.87
CA ALA A 94 -24.12 -16.29 -14.64
C ALA A 94 -22.62 -16.62 -14.65
N ALA A 95 -22.09 -17.14 -15.77
CA ALA A 95 -20.68 -17.46 -15.90
C ALA A 95 -19.78 -16.21 -15.83
N ARG A 96 -20.20 -15.10 -16.45
CA ARG A 96 -19.46 -13.83 -16.42
C ARG A 96 -19.42 -13.23 -15.02
N VAL A 97 -20.57 -13.20 -14.33
CA VAL A 97 -20.66 -12.66 -12.95
C VAL A 97 -19.87 -13.53 -11.98
N ALA A 98 -19.91 -14.87 -12.13
CA ALA A 98 -19.10 -15.77 -11.31
C ALA A 98 -17.58 -15.59 -11.53
N ALA A 99 -17.14 -15.38 -12.78
CA ALA A 99 -15.74 -15.10 -13.10
C ALA A 99 -15.28 -13.78 -12.47
N GLN A 100 -16.11 -12.73 -12.58
CA GLN A 100 -15.87 -11.44 -11.95
C GLN A 100 -15.76 -11.56 -10.43
N ALA A 101 -16.69 -12.28 -9.78
CA ALA A 101 -16.68 -12.50 -8.34
C ALA A 101 -15.42 -13.25 -7.90
N ARG A 102 -14.98 -14.27 -8.65
CA ARG A 102 -13.77 -15.05 -8.32
C ARG A 102 -12.53 -14.15 -8.22
N VAL A 103 -12.33 -13.28 -9.20
CA VAL A 103 -11.18 -12.38 -9.24
C VAL A 103 -11.20 -11.40 -8.06
N ALA A 104 -12.37 -10.85 -7.74
CA ALA A 104 -12.54 -9.93 -6.60
C ALA A 104 -12.32 -10.63 -5.25
N VAL A 105 -12.85 -11.83 -5.07
CA VAL A 105 -12.70 -12.66 -3.87
C VAL A 105 -11.25 -13.04 -3.60
N ASP A 106 -10.49 -13.37 -4.64
CA ASP A 106 -9.05 -13.68 -4.50
C ASP A 106 -8.24 -12.51 -3.95
N ALA A 107 -8.70 -11.28 -4.19
CA ALA A 107 -8.04 -10.06 -3.74
C ALA A 107 -8.58 -9.53 -2.39
N ALA A 108 -9.70 -10.04 -1.86
CA ALA A 108 -10.36 -9.53 -0.67
C ALA A 108 -9.98 -10.29 0.62
N ASP A 109 -10.11 -9.64 1.78
CA ASP A 109 -10.03 -10.28 3.11
C ASP A 109 -11.40 -10.77 3.54
N ALA A 110 -12.45 -10.01 3.22
CA ALA A 110 -13.85 -10.39 3.38
C ALA A 110 -14.65 -10.01 2.13
N VAL A 111 -15.81 -10.60 1.98
CA VAL A 111 -16.69 -10.38 0.83
C VAL A 111 -18.04 -9.90 1.30
N LEU A 112 -18.51 -8.79 0.73
CA LEU A 112 -19.87 -8.30 0.87
C LEU A 112 -20.65 -8.74 -0.38
N PHE A 113 -21.46 -9.79 -0.24
CA PHE A 113 -22.29 -10.30 -1.33
C PHE A 113 -23.66 -9.65 -1.30
N VAL A 114 -23.96 -8.86 -2.32
CA VAL A 114 -25.20 -8.08 -2.43
C VAL A 114 -26.18 -8.80 -3.36
N VAL A 115 -27.37 -9.11 -2.83
CA VAL A 115 -28.46 -9.76 -3.56
C VAL A 115 -29.72 -8.90 -3.48
N ASP A 116 -30.53 -8.88 -4.51
CA ASP A 116 -31.81 -8.18 -4.57
C ASP A 116 -32.91 -9.03 -3.89
N ALA A 117 -33.33 -8.63 -2.70
CA ALA A 117 -34.33 -9.37 -1.92
C ALA A 117 -35.73 -9.41 -2.60
N VAL A 118 -36.03 -8.39 -3.42
CA VAL A 118 -37.34 -8.31 -4.12
C VAL A 118 -37.42 -9.33 -5.28
N VAL A 119 -36.30 -9.48 -6.00
CA VAL A 119 -36.24 -10.46 -7.11
C VAL A 119 -36.01 -11.88 -6.59
N GLY A 120 -35.37 -12.03 -5.43
CA GLY A 120 -34.95 -13.32 -4.89
C GLY A 120 -33.72 -13.90 -5.58
N VAL A 121 -33.45 -15.18 -5.32
CA VAL A 121 -32.28 -15.90 -5.84
C VAL A 121 -32.43 -16.17 -7.34
N THR A 122 -31.38 -15.90 -8.10
CA THR A 122 -31.28 -16.19 -9.54
C THR A 122 -30.10 -17.12 -9.82
N ASP A 123 -30.06 -17.75 -11.01
CA ASP A 123 -28.92 -18.60 -11.44
C ASP A 123 -27.57 -17.88 -11.34
N ALA A 124 -27.56 -16.55 -11.55
CA ALA A 124 -26.34 -15.74 -11.41
C ALA A 124 -25.91 -15.60 -9.95
N ASP A 125 -26.87 -15.46 -9.02
CA ASP A 125 -26.59 -15.40 -7.59
C ASP A 125 -26.08 -16.76 -7.07
N ASP A 126 -26.68 -17.88 -7.53
CA ASP A 126 -26.23 -19.24 -7.22
C ASP A 126 -24.80 -19.50 -7.74
N ALA A 127 -24.48 -19.04 -8.95
CA ALA A 127 -23.14 -19.17 -9.51
C ALA A 127 -22.10 -18.41 -8.69
N VAL A 128 -22.41 -17.18 -8.24
CA VAL A 128 -21.55 -16.41 -7.32
C VAL A 128 -21.43 -17.12 -5.97
N ALA A 129 -22.55 -17.54 -5.37
CA ALA A 129 -22.56 -18.26 -4.10
C ALA A 129 -21.69 -19.53 -4.14
N ALA A 130 -21.69 -20.26 -5.25
CA ALA A 130 -20.83 -21.43 -5.46
C ALA A 130 -19.34 -21.06 -5.48
N VAL A 131 -18.96 -19.88 -5.99
CA VAL A 131 -17.59 -19.35 -5.93
C VAL A 131 -17.23 -18.99 -4.49
N LEU A 132 -18.11 -18.28 -3.79
CA LEU A 132 -17.90 -17.80 -2.43
C LEU A 132 -17.72 -18.97 -1.44
N ARG A 133 -18.59 -19.99 -1.49
CA ARG A 133 -18.47 -21.19 -0.65
C ARG A 133 -17.12 -21.92 -0.82
N ARG A 134 -16.53 -21.89 -2.03
CA ARG A 134 -15.24 -22.53 -2.32
C ARG A 134 -14.03 -21.67 -1.98
N SER A 135 -14.23 -20.38 -1.75
CA SER A 135 -13.13 -19.45 -1.49
C SER A 135 -12.56 -19.58 -0.09
N GLY A 136 -13.37 -20.04 0.89
CA GLY A 136 -13.02 -20.06 2.32
C GLY A 136 -12.88 -18.66 2.94
N LYS A 137 -13.25 -17.60 2.22
CA LYS A 137 -13.23 -16.22 2.74
C LYS A 137 -14.48 -15.94 3.58
N PRO A 138 -14.41 -15.09 4.62
CA PRO A 138 -15.58 -14.58 5.30
C PRO A 138 -16.51 -13.87 4.34
N VAL A 139 -17.82 -14.19 4.40
CA VAL A 139 -18.84 -13.61 3.53
C VAL A 139 -19.94 -12.99 4.37
N VAL A 140 -20.27 -11.74 4.10
CA VAL A 140 -21.45 -11.06 4.61
C VAL A 140 -22.48 -10.98 3.50
N LEU A 141 -23.65 -11.58 3.70
CA LEU A 141 -24.75 -11.61 2.72
C LEU A 141 -25.69 -10.43 2.98
N ALA A 142 -25.71 -9.45 2.06
CA ALA A 142 -26.60 -8.29 2.10
C ALA A 142 -27.84 -8.56 1.24
N ALA A 143 -29.01 -8.63 1.86
CA ALA A 143 -30.31 -8.64 1.22
C ALA A 143 -30.73 -7.18 0.94
N ASN A 144 -30.43 -6.65 -0.24
CA ASN A 144 -30.69 -5.26 -0.58
C ASN A 144 -32.10 -5.04 -1.14
N LYS A 145 -32.56 -3.80 -1.12
CA LYS A 145 -33.89 -3.32 -1.53
C LYS A 145 -35.00 -3.73 -0.54
N VAL A 146 -34.65 -3.90 0.73
CA VAL A 146 -35.58 -4.11 1.82
C VAL A 146 -35.99 -2.75 2.40
N ASP A 147 -37.00 -2.15 1.81
CA ASP A 147 -37.44 -0.79 2.15
C ASP A 147 -38.45 -0.77 3.33
N ASP A 148 -39.15 -1.90 3.56
CA ASP A 148 -40.22 -2.05 4.55
C ASP A 148 -40.16 -3.41 5.27
N ALA A 149 -41.06 -3.59 6.25
CA ALA A 149 -41.14 -4.84 7.02
C ALA A 149 -41.58 -6.08 6.18
N PRO A 150 -42.48 -6.00 5.19
CA PRO A 150 -42.75 -7.10 4.26
C PRO A 150 -41.51 -7.56 3.50
N GLY A 151 -40.62 -6.65 3.13
CA GLY A 151 -39.36 -6.97 2.46
C GLY A 151 -38.40 -7.79 3.32
N GLU A 152 -38.46 -7.68 4.65
CA GLU A 152 -37.67 -8.53 5.56
C GLU A 152 -38.03 -10.02 5.42
N SER A 153 -39.32 -10.33 5.22
CA SER A 153 -39.77 -11.70 4.97
C SER A 153 -39.22 -12.25 3.66
N ALA A 154 -39.06 -11.41 2.62
CA ALA A 154 -38.46 -11.80 1.35
C ALA A 154 -36.98 -12.14 1.48
N ALA A 155 -36.25 -11.45 2.38
CA ALA A 155 -34.85 -11.73 2.63
C ALA A 155 -34.59 -13.15 3.14
N THR A 156 -35.57 -13.78 3.81
CA THR A 156 -35.43 -15.16 4.31
C THR A 156 -35.24 -16.19 3.19
N SER A 157 -35.71 -15.92 1.97
CA SER A 157 -35.49 -16.82 0.83
C SER A 157 -34.00 -16.96 0.47
N LEU A 158 -33.18 -15.98 0.83
CA LEU A 158 -31.74 -15.96 0.52
C LEU A 158 -30.91 -16.92 1.39
N TRP A 159 -31.50 -17.51 2.44
CA TRP A 159 -30.87 -18.59 3.20
C TRP A 159 -30.49 -19.80 2.32
N SER A 160 -31.22 -20.00 1.22
CA SER A 160 -30.93 -21.06 0.25
C SER A 160 -29.54 -20.95 -0.39
N LEU A 161 -28.91 -19.76 -0.37
CA LEU A 161 -27.56 -19.56 -0.87
C LEU A 161 -26.47 -20.21 0.01
N GLY A 162 -26.81 -20.59 1.26
CA GLY A 162 -25.88 -21.30 2.18
C GLY A 162 -24.63 -20.50 2.54
N LEU A 163 -24.76 -19.17 2.69
CA LEU A 163 -23.67 -18.24 3.03
C LEU A 163 -23.85 -17.52 4.38
N GLY A 164 -24.72 -18.06 5.24
CA GLY A 164 -25.06 -17.46 6.52
C GLY A 164 -26.33 -16.61 6.47
N GLU A 165 -26.57 -15.86 7.55
CA GLU A 165 -27.77 -15.04 7.73
C GLU A 165 -27.79 -13.85 6.77
N PRO A 166 -28.86 -13.68 5.97
CA PRO A 166 -28.99 -12.50 5.13
C PRO A 166 -29.26 -11.26 5.97
N SER A 167 -28.46 -10.22 5.82
CA SER A 167 -28.66 -8.92 6.48
C SER A 167 -29.58 -8.04 5.63
N PRO A 168 -30.80 -7.70 6.07
CA PRO A 168 -31.73 -6.88 5.32
C PRO A 168 -31.27 -5.42 5.31
N VAL A 169 -31.11 -4.86 4.10
CA VAL A 169 -30.67 -3.48 3.92
C VAL A 169 -31.45 -2.77 2.82
N SER A 170 -31.55 -1.44 2.93
CA SER A 170 -31.96 -0.57 1.85
C SER A 170 -30.83 0.42 1.52
N ALA A 171 -30.10 0.13 0.46
CA ALA A 171 -29.04 1.04 -0.01
C ALA A 171 -29.61 2.43 -0.39
N LEU A 172 -30.84 2.49 -0.88
CA LEU A 172 -31.50 3.73 -1.25
C LEU A 172 -31.86 4.58 -0.03
N HIS A 173 -32.48 3.97 1.00
CA HIS A 173 -32.99 4.67 2.17
C HIS A 173 -32.04 4.63 3.37
N GLY A 174 -31.00 3.80 3.35
CA GLY A 174 -30.00 3.68 4.42
C GLY A 174 -30.42 2.79 5.60
N ARG A 175 -31.56 2.09 5.50
CA ARG A 175 -32.02 1.14 6.51
C ARG A 175 -31.04 -0.03 6.62
N GLY A 176 -30.67 -0.44 7.82
CA GLY A 176 -29.79 -1.57 8.11
C GLY A 176 -28.33 -1.38 7.72
N SER A 177 -27.93 -0.22 7.16
CA SER A 177 -26.55 0.01 6.68
C SER A 177 -25.52 0.00 7.82
N GLY A 178 -25.90 0.45 9.02
CA GLY A 178 -25.01 0.44 10.19
C GLY A 178 -24.75 -0.98 10.68
N ASP A 179 -25.81 -1.77 10.85
CA ASP A 179 -25.72 -3.16 11.29
C ASP A 179 -24.93 -4.01 10.27
N LEU A 180 -25.13 -3.76 8.96
CA LEU A 180 -24.35 -4.39 7.90
C LEU A 180 -22.86 -4.06 8.01
N LEU A 181 -22.51 -2.81 8.30
CA LEU A 181 -21.12 -2.41 8.48
C LEU A 181 -20.48 -3.04 9.72
N ASP A 182 -21.25 -3.22 10.80
CA ASP A 182 -20.78 -3.95 11.97
C ASP A 182 -20.44 -5.40 11.62
N LEU A 183 -21.33 -6.09 10.87
CA LEU A 183 -21.06 -7.45 10.38
C LEU A 183 -19.84 -7.50 9.44
N VAL A 184 -19.65 -6.49 8.61
CA VAL A 184 -18.46 -6.39 7.76
C VAL A 184 -17.19 -6.26 8.61
N LEU A 185 -17.19 -5.43 9.66
CA LEU A 185 -16.03 -5.31 10.56
C LEU A 185 -15.74 -6.62 11.32
N ASP A 186 -16.76 -7.33 11.75
CA ASP A 186 -16.63 -8.63 12.44
C ASP A 186 -16.07 -9.70 11.51
N ALA A 187 -16.38 -9.61 10.20
CA ALA A 187 -15.88 -10.52 9.18
C ALA A 187 -14.43 -10.22 8.76
N LEU A 188 -13.91 -9.00 9.04
CA LEU A 188 -12.55 -8.63 8.72
C LEU A 188 -11.57 -9.24 9.72
N PRO A 189 -10.39 -9.71 9.27
CA PRO A 189 -9.35 -10.16 10.17
C PRO A 189 -8.99 -9.02 11.14
N GLU A 190 -8.77 -9.35 12.41
CA GLU A 190 -8.21 -8.37 13.34
C GLU A 190 -6.94 -7.78 12.71
N ALA A 191 -6.78 -6.45 12.82
CA ALA A 191 -5.58 -5.81 12.29
C ALA A 191 -4.36 -6.54 12.88
N PRO A 192 -3.40 -6.99 12.05
CA PRO A 192 -2.24 -7.67 12.58
C PRO A 192 -1.57 -6.75 13.61
N ALA A 193 -1.48 -7.23 14.84
CA ALA A 193 -0.82 -6.53 15.95
C ALA A 193 0.70 -6.46 15.79
N GLU A 194 1.25 -6.90 14.65
CA GLU A 194 2.68 -6.90 14.38
C GLU A 194 3.08 -5.64 13.63
N PRO A 195 3.81 -4.70 14.28
CA PRO A 195 4.47 -3.62 13.56
C PRO A 195 5.42 -4.20 12.51
N LEU A 196 5.53 -3.52 11.36
CA LEU A 196 6.52 -3.84 10.32
C LEU A 196 7.93 -3.85 10.96
N GLY A 197 8.48 -5.04 11.21
CA GLY A 197 9.84 -5.20 11.73
C GLY A 197 9.93 -5.45 13.23
N GLU A 198 9.30 -6.51 13.77
CA GLU A 198 9.77 -7.05 15.04
C GLU A 198 11.26 -7.39 14.92
N ALA A 199 12.06 -6.85 15.86
CA ALA A 199 13.47 -7.15 15.94
C ALA A 199 13.64 -8.66 16.19
N GLY A 200 14.00 -9.43 15.13
CA GLY A 200 14.35 -10.84 15.24
C GLY A 200 13.56 -11.83 14.39
N GLY A 201 12.49 -11.43 13.69
CA GLY A 201 11.74 -12.30 12.76
C GLY A 201 12.33 -12.34 11.33
N PRO A 202 11.94 -13.33 10.49
CA PRO A 202 12.33 -13.38 9.08
C PRO A 202 11.87 -12.13 8.34
N ARG A 203 12.80 -11.49 7.59
CA ARG A 203 12.51 -10.28 6.80
C ARG A 203 11.52 -10.62 5.67
N ARG A 204 10.60 -9.70 5.39
CA ARG A 204 9.47 -9.92 4.48
C ARG A 204 9.78 -9.40 3.09
N VAL A 205 9.69 -10.29 2.09
CA VAL A 205 10.03 -10.04 0.70
C VAL A 205 8.77 -10.17 -0.16
N ALA A 206 8.43 -9.14 -0.93
CA ALA A 206 7.44 -9.24 -2.00
C ALA A 206 8.13 -9.48 -3.35
N LEU A 207 7.66 -10.51 -4.07
CA LEU A 207 8.11 -10.80 -5.44
C LEU A 207 7.06 -10.31 -6.42
N ILE A 208 7.32 -9.18 -7.08
CA ILE A 208 6.34 -8.48 -7.92
C ILE A 208 6.85 -8.27 -9.35
N GLY A 209 5.96 -7.93 -10.26
CA GLY A 209 6.28 -7.74 -11.69
C GLY A 209 5.12 -8.13 -12.58
N ARG A 210 5.19 -7.82 -13.87
CA ARG A 210 4.18 -8.18 -14.88
C ARG A 210 3.89 -9.70 -14.90
N PRO A 211 2.76 -10.13 -15.48
CA PRO A 211 2.57 -11.53 -15.84
C PRO A 211 3.73 -12.06 -16.71
N ASN A 212 4.08 -13.33 -16.57
CA ASN A 212 5.05 -14.06 -17.37
C ASN A 212 6.53 -13.59 -17.30
N VAL A 213 6.88 -12.66 -16.40
CA VAL A 213 8.30 -12.28 -16.16
C VAL A 213 9.10 -13.34 -15.39
N GLY A 214 8.46 -14.43 -14.93
CA GLY A 214 9.13 -15.56 -14.28
C GLY A 214 9.08 -15.58 -12.75
N LYS A 215 8.16 -14.86 -12.10
CA LYS A 215 8.01 -14.85 -10.62
C LYS A 215 7.83 -16.24 -10.03
N SER A 216 6.90 -17.04 -10.56
CA SER A 216 6.64 -18.39 -10.09
C SER A 216 7.84 -19.32 -10.35
N SER A 217 8.55 -19.13 -11.46
CA SER A 217 9.77 -19.89 -11.77
C SER A 217 10.87 -19.58 -10.76
N LEU A 218 11.07 -18.30 -10.43
CA LEU A 218 12.06 -17.88 -9.43
C LEU A 218 11.70 -18.45 -8.06
N LEU A 219 10.46 -18.27 -7.61
CA LEU A 219 10.00 -18.76 -6.31
C LEU A 219 10.22 -20.30 -6.20
N ASN A 220 9.81 -21.07 -7.23
CA ASN A 220 10.00 -22.51 -7.26
C ASN A 220 11.49 -22.88 -7.27
N LYS A 221 12.32 -22.11 -7.97
CA LYS A 221 13.78 -22.36 -8.02
C LYS A 221 14.41 -22.14 -6.66
N LEU A 222 14.07 -21.03 -5.98
CA LEU A 222 14.55 -20.73 -4.63
C LEU A 222 14.08 -21.78 -3.62
N ALA A 223 12.80 -22.15 -3.66
CA ALA A 223 12.24 -23.19 -2.79
C ALA A 223 12.78 -24.60 -3.04
N GLY A 224 13.25 -24.89 -4.27
CA GLY A 224 13.81 -26.19 -4.65
C GLY A 224 15.31 -26.33 -4.43
N GLN A 225 16.04 -25.23 -4.34
CA GLN A 225 17.48 -25.22 -4.09
C GLN A 225 17.84 -25.19 -2.59
N GLU A 226 16.95 -24.64 -1.77
CA GLU A 226 17.15 -24.48 -0.34
C GLU A 226 15.88 -24.96 0.42
N ARG A 227 15.97 -25.23 1.72
CA ARG A 227 14.89 -25.85 2.48
C ARG A 227 13.71 -24.92 2.69
N VAL A 228 12.52 -25.33 2.25
CA VAL A 228 11.27 -24.74 2.72
C VAL A 228 11.08 -25.17 4.18
N LEU A 229 11.17 -24.24 5.11
CA LEU A 229 10.91 -24.51 6.52
C LEU A 229 9.39 -24.65 6.72
N VAL A 230 8.89 -25.89 6.76
CA VAL A 230 7.55 -26.19 7.23
C VAL A 230 7.61 -26.21 8.75
N ASP A 231 7.26 -25.10 9.40
CA ASP A 231 7.20 -25.04 10.85
C ASP A 231 5.96 -25.79 11.36
N ALA A 232 6.22 -26.85 12.12
CA ALA A 232 5.19 -27.74 12.69
C ALA A 232 4.60 -27.20 14.02
N THR A 233 4.87 -25.95 14.41
CA THR A 233 4.36 -25.40 15.68
C THR A 233 2.95 -24.87 15.47
N ALA A 234 1.96 -25.67 15.87
CA ALA A 234 0.56 -25.25 16.00
C ALA A 234 0.45 -24.15 17.05
N GLY A 235 0.09 -22.93 16.64
CA GLY A 235 -0.23 -21.86 17.60
C GLY A 235 0.08 -20.42 17.20
N THR A 236 0.82 -20.18 16.13
CA THR A 236 0.98 -18.81 15.60
C THR A 236 0.09 -18.65 14.38
N THR A 237 -0.76 -17.64 14.38
CA THR A 237 -1.66 -17.24 13.28
C THR A 237 -0.80 -16.97 12.04
N ARG A 238 -0.64 -17.98 11.17
CA ARG A 238 0.04 -17.87 9.88
C ARG A 238 -0.99 -17.66 8.80
N ASP A 239 -0.80 -16.60 8.04
CA ASP A 239 -1.45 -16.50 6.75
C ASP A 239 -1.01 -17.69 5.88
N PRO A 240 -1.92 -18.55 5.39
CA PRO A 240 -1.58 -19.70 4.56
C PRO A 240 -0.99 -19.32 3.19
N VAL A 241 -0.65 -18.06 3.00
CA VAL A 241 -0.26 -17.38 1.75
C VAL A 241 1.23 -17.08 1.69
N ASP A 242 1.96 -17.15 2.82
CA ASP A 242 3.38 -16.80 2.92
C ASP A 242 4.27 -18.05 2.95
N GLU A 243 5.47 -17.96 2.35
CA GLU A 243 6.46 -19.04 2.36
C GLU A 243 7.73 -18.61 3.06
N LEU A 244 8.25 -19.48 3.96
CA LEU A 244 9.56 -19.31 4.56
C LEU A 244 10.59 -20.08 3.74
N ILE A 245 11.58 -19.37 3.21
CA ILE A 245 12.66 -19.93 2.40
C ILE A 245 13.99 -19.54 3.03
N GLU A 246 14.86 -20.51 3.25
CA GLU A 246 16.23 -20.29 3.68
C GLU A 246 17.09 -19.95 2.46
N LEU A 247 17.67 -18.74 2.42
CA LEU A 247 18.57 -18.30 1.34
C LEU A 247 19.85 -17.75 1.95
N GLY A 248 20.99 -18.30 1.54
CA GLY A 248 22.30 -17.87 2.03
C GLY A 248 22.48 -18.01 3.55
N GLY A 249 21.84 -18.99 4.18
CA GLY A 249 21.88 -19.23 5.62
C GLY A 249 20.96 -18.29 6.45
N THR A 250 20.15 -17.47 5.78
CA THR A 250 19.16 -16.59 6.42
C THR A 250 17.75 -16.98 6.00
N THR A 251 16.81 -17.01 6.95
CA THR A 251 15.40 -17.28 6.66
C THR A 251 14.70 -16.01 6.20
N TRP A 252 14.05 -16.08 5.05
CA TRP A 252 13.26 -15.01 4.43
C TRP A 252 11.80 -15.41 4.34
N ARG A 253 10.89 -14.45 4.56
CA ARG A 253 9.46 -14.66 4.40
C ARG A 253 8.98 -14.02 3.09
N PHE A 254 8.64 -14.85 2.11
CA PHE A 254 8.05 -14.39 0.86
C PHE A 254 6.54 -14.23 1.06
N VAL A 255 6.04 -12.99 0.91
CA VAL A 255 4.63 -12.66 1.12
C VAL A 255 3.81 -12.83 -0.16
N ASP A 256 2.52 -13.18 -0.02
CA ASP A 256 1.54 -13.37 -1.14
C ASP A 256 1.98 -14.42 -2.19
N THR A 257 2.62 -15.49 -1.78
CA THR A 257 3.11 -16.52 -2.71
C THR A 257 1.98 -17.34 -3.36
N ALA A 258 0.81 -17.46 -2.71
CA ALA A 258 -0.35 -18.16 -3.28
C ALA A 258 -0.88 -17.45 -4.55
N GLY A 259 -0.85 -16.12 -4.59
CA GLY A 259 -1.18 -15.35 -5.79
C GLY A 259 -0.21 -15.60 -6.93
N ILE A 260 1.06 -15.85 -6.63
CA ILE A 260 2.10 -16.17 -7.61
C ILE A 260 1.90 -17.57 -8.21
N ARG A 261 1.53 -18.58 -7.41
CA ARG A 261 1.38 -20.00 -7.85
C ARG A 261 0.08 -20.26 -8.62
N ARG A 262 -1.03 -19.59 -8.27
CA ARG A 262 -2.35 -19.80 -8.93
C ARG A 262 -2.41 -19.29 -10.37
N ARG A 263 -1.56 -18.37 -10.78
CA ARG A 263 -1.58 -17.71 -12.11
C ARG A 263 -1.17 -18.56 -13.31
N VAL A 264 -0.76 -19.80 -13.14
CA VAL A 264 -0.42 -20.69 -14.27
C VAL A 264 -1.65 -21.00 -15.15
N ARG A 265 -2.88 -20.68 -14.74
CA ARG A 265 -4.11 -21.09 -15.42
C ARG A 265 -5.06 -19.99 -15.93
N GLU A 266 -4.86 -18.71 -15.62
CA GLU A 266 -5.85 -17.67 -15.98
C GLU A 266 -5.18 -16.39 -16.52
N ALA A 267 -5.00 -16.32 -17.84
CA ALA A 267 -4.73 -15.08 -18.56
C ALA A 267 -6.04 -14.54 -19.11
N GLN A 268 -6.46 -13.37 -18.68
CA GLN A 268 -7.24 -12.31 -19.33
C GLN A 268 -8.16 -11.59 -18.35
N GLY A 269 -8.06 -10.27 -18.29
CA GLY A 269 -8.95 -9.40 -17.50
C GLY A 269 -8.42 -8.94 -16.13
N ALA A 270 -7.12 -9.07 -15.83
CA ALA A 270 -6.56 -9.04 -14.48
C ALA A 270 -5.74 -7.80 -14.10
N ASP A 271 -5.58 -6.78 -14.93
CA ASP A 271 -4.62 -5.69 -14.67
C ASP A 271 -4.97 -4.87 -13.41
N TYR A 272 -6.24 -4.57 -13.19
CA TYR A 272 -6.69 -3.85 -12.01
C TYR A 272 -6.46 -4.63 -10.71
N PHE A 273 -6.89 -5.89 -10.66
CA PHE A 273 -6.68 -6.75 -9.49
C PHE A 273 -5.22 -7.16 -9.31
N ALA A 274 -4.42 -7.10 -10.39
CA ALA A 274 -2.98 -7.25 -10.28
C ALA A 274 -2.34 -6.07 -9.55
N ALA A 275 -2.80 -4.85 -9.78
CA ALA A 275 -2.35 -3.66 -9.07
C ALA A 275 -2.73 -3.75 -7.58
N LEU A 276 -3.98 -4.06 -7.25
CA LEU A 276 -4.46 -4.20 -5.86
C LEU A 276 -3.69 -5.28 -5.08
N ARG A 277 -3.39 -6.43 -5.71
CA ARG A 277 -2.54 -7.46 -5.07
C ARG A 277 -1.11 -6.99 -4.88
N THR A 278 -0.58 -6.24 -5.84
CA THR A 278 0.76 -5.65 -5.71
C THR A 278 0.80 -4.68 -4.55
N GLU A 279 -0.19 -3.82 -4.38
CA GLU A 279 -0.33 -2.92 -3.23
C GLU A 279 -0.34 -3.70 -1.92
N ARG A 280 -1.16 -4.74 -1.80
CA ARG A 280 -1.22 -5.59 -0.61
C ARG A 280 0.09 -6.30 -0.30
N ALA A 281 0.74 -6.87 -1.31
CA ALA A 281 2.04 -7.49 -1.11
C ALA A 281 3.06 -6.47 -0.62
N LEU A 282 3.02 -5.23 -1.15
CA LEU A 282 3.88 -4.14 -0.73
C LEU A 282 3.59 -3.68 0.70
N GLU A 283 2.33 -3.60 1.11
CA GLU A 283 1.95 -3.22 2.47
C GLU A 283 2.53 -4.17 3.52
N ARG A 284 2.59 -5.47 3.21
CA ARG A 284 3.09 -6.52 4.10
C ARG A 284 4.60 -6.76 3.99
N ALA A 285 5.25 -6.26 2.94
CA ALA A 285 6.68 -6.45 2.69
C ALA A 285 7.53 -5.32 3.28
N GLU A 286 8.79 -5.62 3.56
CA GLU A 286 9.83 -4.66 3.89
C GLU A 286 10.66 -4.31 2.65
N VAL A 287 10.86 -5.31 1.77
CA VAL A 287 11.58 -5.18 0.51
C VAL A 287 10.80 -5.80 -0.64
N ALA A 288 10.79 -5.13 -1.78
CA ALA A 288 10.21 -5.61 -3.00
C ALA A 288 11.28 -5.96 -4.03
N VAL A 289 11.22 -7.18 -4.57
CA VAL A 289 11.99 -7.59 -5.74
C VAL A 289 11.10 -7.43 -6.96
N VAL A 290 11.33 -6.37 -7.74
CA VAL A 290 10.63 -6.14 -9.01
C VAL A 290 11.30 -6.92 -10.11
N MET A 291 10.62 -7.95 -10.61
CA MET A 291 11.10 -8.77 -11.73
C MET A 291 10.71 -8.16 -13.06
N ILE A 292 11.69 -8.01 -13.94
CA ILE A 292 11.56 -7.51 -15.31
C ILE A 292 12.07 -8.56 -16.27
N ASP A 293 11.37 -8.75 -17.39
CA ASP A 293 11.84 -9.58 -18.49
C ASP A 293 12.94 -8.84 -19.28
N ALA A 294 14.18 -9.29 -19.14
CA ALA A 294 15.31 -8.63 -19.80
C ALA A 294 15.34 -8.83 -21.31
N SER A 295 14.66 -9.86 -21.83
CA SER A 295 14.60 -10.16 -23.27
C SER A 295 13.67 -9.22 -24.04
N GLU A 296 12.77 -8.50 -23.34
CA GLU A 296 11.80 -7.57 -23.91
C GLU A 296 12.10 -6.11 -23.52
N PRO A 297 11.64 -5.11 -24.29
CA PRO A 297 11.71 -3.70 -23.88
C PRO A 297 10.97 -3.44 -22.56
N LEU A 298 11.47 -2.45 -21.79
CA LEU A 298 10.77 -1.95 -20.61
C LEU A 298 9.41 -1.38 -21.00
N THR A 299 8.38 -1.80 -20.30
CA THR A 299 7.00 -1.38 -20.56
C THR A 299 6.55 -0.32 -19.54
N GLU A 300 5.49 0.42 -19.86
CA GLU A 300 4.85 1.34 -18.92
C GLU A 300 4.36 0.62 -17.65
N GLN A 301 3.95 -0.64 -17.76
CA GLN A 301 3.54 -1.44 -16.61
C GLN A 301 4.70 -1.76 -15.68
N ASP A 302 5.91 -2.02 -16.19
CA ASP A 302 7.12 -2.20 -15.37
C ASP A 302 7.44 -0.92 -14.60
N LEU A 303 7.37 0.24 -15.28
CA LEU A 303 7.62 1.54 -14.66
C LEU A 303 6.58 1.89 -13.61
N ARG A 304 5.30 1.56 -13.85
CA ARG A 304 4.21 1.76 -12.89
C ARG A 304 4.43 0.90 -11.63
N ILE A 305 4.81 -0.36 -11.77
CA ILE A 305 5.10 -1.24 -10.63
C ILE A 305 6.27 -0.69 -9.80
N ILE A 306 7.34 -0.22 -10.44
CA ILE A 306 8.46 0.41 -9.73
C ILE A 306 8.01 1.65 -8.97
N SER A 307 7.17 2.50 -9.57
CA SER A 307 6.62 3.69 -8.92
C SER A 307 5.78 3.32 -7.69
N MET A 308 4.94 2.28 -7.77
CA MET A 308 4.15 1.77 -6.63
C MET A 308 5.05 1.35 -5.46
N VAL A 309 6.19 0.69 -5.70
CA VAL A 309 7.13 0.31 -4.64
C VAL A 309 7.72 1.54 -3.95
N ILE A 310 8.11 2.54 -4.74
CA ILE A 310 8.70 3.79 -4.26
C ILE A 310 7.67 4.57 -3.41
N GLU A 311 6.43 4.67 -3.89
CA GLU A 311 5.31 5.35 -3.20
C GLU A 311 4.93 4.63 -1.90
N ALA A 312 4.93 3.29 -1.91
CA ALA A 312 4.72 2.47 -0.72
C ALA A 312 5.89 2.55 0.29
N GLY A 313 6.98 3.21 -0.07
CA GLY A 313 8.14 3.39 0.82
C GLY A 313 8.93 2.11 1.12
N ARG A 314 8.83 1.08 0.27
CA ARG A 314 9.53 -0.20 0.49
C ARG A 314 10.93 -0.19 -0.08
N ALA A 315 11.83 -0.95 0.53
CA ALA A 315 13.13 -1.20 -0.08
C ALA A 315 12.94 -1.88 -1.45
N LEU A 316 13.73 -1.49 -2.45
CA LEU A 316 13.55 -1.88 -3.85
C LEU A 316 14.79 -2.55 -4.41
N ILE A 317 14.58 -3.69 -5.06
CA ILE A 317 15.57 -4.37 -5.90
C ILE A 317 14.95 -4.59 -7.26
N ILE A 318 15.71 -4.41 -8.33
CA ILE A 318 15.28 -4.69 -9.70
C ILE A 318 16.03 -5.93 -10.19
N ALA A 319 15.26 -7.01 -10.44
CA ALA A 319 15.78 -8.28 -10.96
C ALA A 319 15.45 -8.42 -12.45
N TYR A 320 16.46 -8.31 -13.29
CA TYR A 320 16.36 -8.55 -14.74
C TYR A 320 16.45 -10.04 -14.98
N ASN A 321 15.29 -10.67 -15.18
CA ASN A 321 15.15 -12.11 -15.39
C ASN A 321 15.21 -12.48 -16.87
N LYS A 322 15.32 -13.78 -17.16
CA LYS A 322 15.52 -14.36 -18.49
C LYS A 322 16.82 -13.89 -19.15
N TRP A 323 17.85 -13.67 -18.34
CA TRP A 323 19.15 -13.22 -18.82
C TRP A 323 19.82 -14.20 -19.77
N ASP A 324 19.44 -15.47 -19.73
CA ASP A 324 19.82 -16.53 -20.66
C ASP A 324 19.34 -16.31 -22.11
N LEU A 325 18.33 -15.46 -22.30
CA LEU A 325 17.78 -15.09 -23.61
C LEU A 325 18.33 -13.74 -24.13
N VAL A 326 19.21 -13.07 -23.37
CA VAL A 326 19.71 -11.71 -23.69
C VAL A 326 21.04 -11.82 -24.44
N ASP A 327 21.04 -11.45 -25.72
CA ASP A 327 22.23 -11.30 -26.53
C ASP A 327 22.97 -9.97 -26.26
N GLU A 328 24.08 -9.74 -26.95
CA GLU A 328 24.93 -8.57 -26.75
C GLU A 328 24.23 -7.27 -27.20
N ASP A 329 23.50 -7.30 -28.30
CA ASP A 329 22.75 -6.15 -28.81
C ASP A 329 21.64 -5.76 -27.85
N ARG A 330 20.91 -6.74 -27.32
CA ARG A 330 19.87 -6.51 -26.32
C ARG A 330 20.43 -5.93 -25.02
N ARG A 331 21.62 -6.37 -24.57
CA ARG A 331 22.30 -5.79 -23.39
C ARG A 331 22.56 -4.29 -23.56
N LEU A 332 23.16 -3.93 -24.69
CA LEU A 332 23.44 -2.52 -24.99
C LEU A 332 22.16 -1.66 -25.07
N PHE A 333 21.08 -2.25 -25.58
CA PHE A 333 19.80 -1.59 -25.64
C PHE A 333 19.16 -1.42 -24.27
N LEU A 334 19.21 -2.45 -23.45
CA LEU A 334 18.68 -2.45 -22.07
C LEU A 334 19.40 -1.40 -21.21
N ASP A 335 20.71 -1.27 -21.30
CA ASP A 335 21.47 -0.26 -20.55
C ASP A 335 21.00 1.16 -20.91
N LYS A 336 20.76 1.43 -22.21
CA LYS A 336 20.22 2.73 -22.67
C LYS A 336 18.78 2.97 -22.20
N GLU A 337 17.95 1.92 -22.17
CA GLU A 337 16.57 2.00 -21.65
C GLU A 337 16.56 2.33 -20.15
N ILE A 338 17.40 1.65 -19.40
CA ILE A 338 17.57 1.86 -17.96
C ILE A 338 17.99 3.30 -17.68
N ASP A 339 19.00 3.80 -18.39
CA ASP A 339 19.48 5.15 -18.21
C ASP A 339 18.45 6.23 -18.55
N ARG A 340 17.59 5.96 -19.51
CA ARG A 340 16.56 6.89 -19.96
C ARG A 340 15.29 6.82 -19.12
N GLN A 341 14.84 5.63 -18.71
CA GLN A 341 13.52 5.42 -18.13
C GLN A 341 13.54 5.21 -16.61
N LEU A 342 14.64 4.65 -16.05
CA LEU A 342 14.74 4.32 -14.63
C LEU A 342 15.58 5.32 -13.81
N HIS A 343 15.65 6.57 -14.25
CA HIS A 343 16.41 7.60 -13.52
C HIS A 343 15.87 7.86 -12.09
N SER A 344 14.58 7.63 -11.83
CA SER A 344 13.97 7.74 -10.49
C SER A 344 14.34 6.57 -9.55
N ALA A 345 14.77 5.43 -10.11
CA ALA A 345 15.11 4.22 -9.38
C ALA A 345 16.59 3.80 -9.54
N ARG A 346 17.48 4.71 -9.97
CA ARG A 346 18.93 4.43 -10.14
C ARG A 346 19.62 3.95 -8.86
N TRP A 347 19.07 4.28 -7.74
CA TRP A 347 19.55 3.90 -6.40
C TRP A 347 19.20 2.47 -6.00
N ALA A 348 18.31 1.80 -6.74
CA ALA A 348 17.93 0.43 -6.47
C ALA A 348 19.03 -0.53 -6.97
N PRO A 349 19.46 -1.52 -6.17
CA PRO A 349 20.32 -2.60 -6.60
C PRO A 349 19.73 -3.32 -7.81
N ARG A 350 20.57 -3.67 -8.77
CA ARG A 350 20.19 -4.41 -9.98
C ARG A 350 20.82 -5.78 -9.95
N VAL A 351 20.03 -6.81 -10.24
CA VAL A 351 20.50 -8.20 -10.30
C VAL A 351 20.05 -8.82 -11.62
N ASN A 352 20.99 -9.31 -12.39
CA ASN A 352 20.70 -10.03 -13.62
C ASN A 352 20.66 -11.52 -13.30
N ILE A 353 19.53 -12.19 -13.56
CA ILE A 353 19.27 -13.58 -13.19
C ILE A 353 18.60 -14.35 -14.32
N SER A 354 18.69 -15.68 -14.24
CA SER A 354 17.80 -16.58 -14.97
C SER A 354 17.10 -17.51 -13.99
N ALA A 355 15.82 -17.28 -13.76
CA ALA A 355 14.99 -18.12 -12.93
C ALA A 355 14.83 -19.55 -13.51
N ALA A 356 14.94 -19.71 -14.83
CA ALA A 356 14.85 -21.00 -15.51
C ALA A 356 16.07 -21.88 -15.23
N THR A 357 17.26 -21.31 -15.36
CA THR A 357 18.52 -22.04 -15.18
C THR A 357 19.04 -22.01 -13.75
N GLY A 358 18.66 -20.99 -12.96
CA GLY A 358 19.21 -20.70 -11.63
C GLY A 358 20.46 -19.82 -11.67
N TRP A 359 20.84 -19.33 -12.86
CA TRP A 359 22.02 -18.51 -13.01
C TRP A 359 21.90 -17.20 -12.22
N HIS A 360 22.86 -16.92 -11.38
CA HIS A 360 23.00 -15.75 -10.52
C HIS A 360 21.84 -15.48 -9.55
N THR A 361 21.01 -16.47 -9.22
CA THR A 361 19.97 -16.32 -8.19
C THR A 361 20.56 -16.11 -6.79
N ASP A 362 21.79 -16.58 -6.55
CA ASP A 362 22.59 -16.33 -5.35
C ASP A 362 22.87 -14.83 -5.08
N ARG A 363 22.88 -14.00 -6.12
CA ARG A 363 23.10 -12.55 -6.00
C ARG A 363 21.91 -11.81 -5.40
N LEU A 364 20.75 -12.44 -5.27
CA LEU A 364 19.58 -11.83 -4.64
C LEU A 364 19.82 -11.55 -3.15
N VAL A 365 20.44 -12.48 -2.41
CA VAL A 365 20.66 -12.32 -0.97
C VAL A 365 21.50 -11.09 -0.65
N PRO A 366 22.69 -10.88 -1.22
CA PRO A 366 23.48 -9.68 -0.97
C PRO A 366 22.74 -8.39 -1.38
N ALA A 367 21.87 -8.43 -2.41
CA ALA A 367 21.07 -7.28 -2.81
C ALA A 367 19.96 -6.98 -1.80
N LEU A 368 19.28 -8.02 -1.26
CA LEU A 368 18.29 -7.90 -0.20
C LEU A 368 18.90 -7.27 1.06
N GLU A 369 20.05 -7.76 1.49
CA GLU A 369 20.76 -7.26 2.67
C GLU A 369 21.15 -5.79 2.52
N ARG A 370 21.73 -5.40 1.36
CA ARG A 370 22.09 -3.99 1.11
C ARG A 370 20.88 -3.06 1.10
N ALA A 371 19.79 -3.47 0.42
CA ALA A 371 18.58 -2.66 0.32
C ALA A 371 17.93 -2.46 1.71
N LEU A 372 17.87 -3.51 2.51
CA LEU A 372 17.34 -3.45 3.88
C LEU A 372 18.26 -2.68 4.83
N ALA A 373 19.58 -2.80 4.71
CA ALA A 373 20.51 -2.00 5.49
C ALA A 373 20.31 -0.50 5.25
N GLY A 374 20.13 -0.08 3.97
CA GLY A 374 19.77 1.29 3.63
C GLY A 374 18.42 1.71 4.21
N TRP A 375 17.42 0.81 4.17
CA TRP A 375 16.07 1.08 4.67
C TRP A 375 15.99 1.21 6.20
N ASP A 376 16.85 0.49 6.93
CA ASP A 376 16.97 0.51 8.39
C ASP A 376 17.91 1.60 8.91
N THR A 377 18.59 2.34 8.02
CA THR A 377 19.63 3.29 8.42
C THR A 377 19.06 4.47 9.21
N ARG A 378 19.59 4.68 10.42
CA ARG A 378 19.38 5.88 11.25
C ARG A 378 20.59 6.78 11.19
N VAL A 379 20.38 8.04 10.77
CA VAL A 379 21.42 9.07 10.75
C VAL A 379 21.35 9.89 12.04
N PRO A 380 22.44 9.98 12.83
CA PRO A 380 22.47 10.82 14.02
C PRO A 380 22.24 12.31 13.64
N THR A 381 21.37 12.99 14.40
CA THR A 381 20.95 14.37 14.12
C THR A 381 22.12 15.33 13.97
N GLY A 382 23.16 15.19 14.80
CA GLY A 382 24.36 16.02 14.71
C GLY A 382 25.11 15.85 13.40
N ARG A 383 25.32 14.59 12.94
CA ARG A 383 25.97 14.27 11.66
C ARG A 383 25.14 14.77 10.48
N LEU A 384 23.81 14.59 10.54
CA LEU A 384 22.88 15.08 9.51
C LEU A 384 22.99 16.61 9.35
N ASN A 385 22.98 17.37 10.45
CA ASN A 385 22.99 18.82 10.38
C ASN A 385 24.39 19.38 10.04
N ALA A 386 25.48 18.75 10.45
CA ALA A 386 26.83 19.12 10.02
C ALA A 386 26.98 18.96 8.51
N TRP A 387 26.55 17.81 7.97
CA TRP A 387 26.51 17.55 6.52
C TRP A 387 25.61 18.57 5.77
N LEU A 388 24.39 18.81 6.28
CA LEU A 388 23.45 19.75 5.66
C LEU A 388 24.01 21.17 5.60
N THR A 389 24.68 21.63 6.64
CA THR A 389 25.33 22.94 6.67
C THR A 389 26.42 23.04 5.60
N ALA A 390 27.27 22.02 5.46
CA ALA A 390 28.29 21.96 4.41
C ALA A 390 27.66 21.92 3.00
N LEU A 391 26.59 21.12 2.80
CA LEU A 391 25.88 21.05 1.53
C LEU A 391 25.27 22.38 1.11
N VAL A 392 24.62 23.09 2.04
CA VAL A 392 23.99 24.40 1.79
C VAL A 392 25.04 25.49 1.54
N ALA A 393 26.19 25.42 2.23
CA ALA A 393 27.30 26.34 1.96
C ALA A 393 27.88 26.15 0.56
N ALA A 394 28.04 24.90 0.11
CA ALA A 394 28.53 24.58 -1.23
C ALA A 394 27.51 24.86 -2.35
N THR A 395 26.25 24.59 -2.08
CA THR A 395 25.16 24.74 -3.07
C THR A 395 23.92 25.32 -2.39
N PRO A 396 23.84 26.66 -2.27
CA PRO A 396 22.72 27.31 -1.60
C PRO A 396 21.41 27.16 -2.39
N PRO A 397 20.25 27.16 -1.71
CA PRO A 397 18.95 27.14 -2.36
C PRO A 397 18.75 28.33 -3.32
N PRO A 398 18.08 28.15 -4.46
CA PRO A 398 17.85 29.22 -5.44
C PRO A 398 16.97 30.33 -4.86
N VAL A 399 17.23 31.56 -5.27
CA VAL A 399 16.45 32.76 -4.90
C VAL A 399 15.07 32.67 -5.56
N ARG A 400 14.01 33.00 -4.81
CA ARG A 400 12.65 33.09 -5.31
C ARG A 400 11.98 34.39 -4.80
N GLY A 401 11.42 35.17 -5.69
CA GLY A 401 10.74 36.43 -5.31
C GLY A 401 11.64 37.41 -4.53
N GLY A 402 12.93 37.52 -4.90
CA GLY A 402 13.90 38.38 -4.23
C GLY A 402 14.38 37.88 -2.84
N ARG A 403 13.94 36.69 -2.39
CA ARG A 403 14.38 36.11 -1.13
C ARG A 403 14.95 34.73 -1.32
N GLN A 404 16.08 34.48 -0.65
CA GLN A 404 16.70 33.13 -0.61
C GLN A 404 16.16 32.38 0.61
N PRO A 405 15.49 31.21 0.42
CA PRO A 405 15.07 30.40 1.54
C PRO A 405 16.29 29.81 2.28
N LYS A 406 16.26 29.83 3.60
CA LYS A 406 17.30 29.22 4.44
C LYS A 406 16.80 27.89 4.96
N ILE A 407 17.66 26.85 4.90
CA ILE A 407 17.43 25.61 5.63
C ILE A 407 18.05 25.82 7.01
N LEU A 408 17.23 25.68 8.04
CA LEU A 408 17.62 25.97 9.43
C LEU A 408 18.26 24.75 10.08
N PHE A 409 17.60 23.60 9.93
CA PHE A 409 18.07 22.31 10.40
C PHE A 409 17.23 21.20 9.77
N ALA A 410 17.64 19.95 9.96
CA ALA A 410 16.92 18.76 9.54
C ALA A 410 16.84 17.73 10.67
N THR A 411 15.83 16.90 10.61
CA THR A 411 15.69 15.72 11.46
C THR A 411 15.25 14.52 10.62
N GLN A 412 15.68 13.34 10.99
CA GLN A 412 15.11 12.09 10.46
C GLN A 412 13.91 11.72 11.32
N ALA A 413 12.70 11.91 10.76
CA ALA A 413 11.44 11.65 11.44
C ALA A 413 11.03 10.17 11.37
N GLY A 414 11.44 9.45 10.34
CA GLY A 414 11.17 8.03 10.14
C GLY A 414 12.38 7.25 9.62
N ILE A 415 12.39 5.94 9.86
CA ILE A 415 13.46 5.04 9.41
C ILE A 415 12.96 4.16 8.25
N ARG A 416 11.71 3.71 8.29
CA ARG A 416 11.16 2.67 7.39
C ARG A 416 9.91 3.16 6.66
N PRO A 417 10.04 3.95 5.59
CA PRO A 417 11.27 4.39 4.89
C PRO A 417 11.99 5.54 5.59
N PRO A 418 13.30 5.79 5.25
CA PRO A 418 14.03 6.96 5.73
C PRO A 418 13.31 8.25 5.34
N HIS A 419 12.77 8.96 6.33
CA HIS A 419 12.02 10.20 6.15
C HIS A 419 12.71 11.35 6.85
N PHE A 420 13.08 12.38 6.09
CA PHE A 420 13.75 13.57 6.56
C PHE A 420 12.84 14.79 6.48
N VAL A 421 12.80 15.57 7.56
CA VAL A 421 12.07 16.83 7.63
C VAL A 421 13.07 17.98 7.64
N LEU A 422 13.01 18.84 6.62
CA LEU A 422 13.79 20.06 6.52
C LEU A 422 12.98 21.23 7.09
N PHE A 423 13.52 21.88 8.11
CA PHE A 423 12.93 23.11 8.66
C PHE A 423 13.49 24.31 7.92
N THR A 424 12.64 25.11 7.29
CA THR A 424 13.05 26.17 6.35
C THR A 424 12.39 27.49 6.68
N SER A 425 13.05 28.60 6.28
CA SER A 425 12.50 29.95 6.40
C SER A 425 11.59 30.34 5.24
N GLY A 426 11.53 29.52 4.19
CA GLY A 426 10.75 29.74 2.97
C GLY A 426 10.64 28.45 2.16
N PHE A 427 9.85 28.48 1.10
CA PHE A 427 9.60 27.31 0.25
C PHE A 427 10.82 26.97 -0.61
N LEU A 428 11.23 25.69 -0.59
CA LEU A 428 12.27 25.16 -1.49
C LEU A 428 11.64 24.61 -2.77
N GLN A 429 12.24 24.89 -3.90
CA GLN A 429 11.82 24.35 -5.19
C GLN A 429 11.96 22.81 -5.22
N ALA A 430 11.08 22.15 -5.97
CA ALA A 430 11.09 20.69 -6.11
C ALA A 430 12.44 20.15 -6.63
N GLY A 431 13.11 20.89 -7.54
CA GLY A 431 14.44 20.54 -8.03
C GLY A 431 15.50 20.52 -6.94
N TYR A 432 15.47 21.49 -6.02
CA TYR A 432 16.42 21.55 -4.92
C TYR A 432 16.14 20.46 -3.86
N ARG A 433 14.87 20.12 -3.60
CA ARG A 433 14.52 18.98 -2.74
C ARG A 433 15.07 17.67 -3.29
N ARG A 434 14.87 17.40 -4.59
CA ARG A 434 15.45 16.22 -5.27
C ARG A 434 16.98 16.22 -5.24
N PHE A 435 17.61 17.37 -5.32
CA PHE A 435 19.06 17.50 -5.14
C PHE A 435 19.48 17.08 -3.72
N VAL A 436 18.83 17.59 -2.69
CA VAL A 436 19.10 17.22 -1.28
C VAL A 436 18.88 15.72 -1.07
N GLU A 437 17.79 15.17 -1.59
CA GLU A 437 17.47 13.73 -1.52
C GLU A 437 18.55 12.86 -2.15
N ARG A 438 19.02 13.22 -3.35
CA ARG A 438 20.11 12.52 -4.02
C ARG A 438 21.39 12.56 -3.20
N ARG A 439 21.75 13.74 -2.68
CA ARG A 439 22.97 13.94 -1.88
C ARG A 439 22.91 13.22 -0.54
N LEU A 440 21.70 13.10 0.07
CA LEU A 440 21.47 12.27 1.27
C LEU A 440 21.78 10.79 0.98
N ARG A 441 21.31 10.26 -0.15
CA ARG A 441 21.59 8.87 -0.54
C ARG A 441 23.09 8.63 -0.72
N GLU A 442 23.77 9.52 -1.42
CA GLU A 442 25.20 9.42 -1.70
C GLU A 442 26.05 9.46 -0.41
N GLU A 443 25.70 10.33 0.54
CA GLU A 443 26.47 10.51 1.78
C GLU A 443 26.23 9.42 2.81
N PHE A 444 24.97 8.98 2.97
CA PHE A 444 24.59 8.09 4.08
C PHE A 444 24.29 6.64 3.64
N GLY A 445 24.48 6.31 2.37
CA GLY A 445 24.42 4.93 1.89
C GLY A 445 23.01 4.35 1.83
N PHE A 446 21.99 5.12 1.41
CA PHE A 446 20.62 4.65 1.25
C PHE A 446 20.42 3.89 -0.08
N GLU A 447 21.31 2.92 -0.37
CA GLU A 447 21.15 2.02 -1.52
C GLU A 447 19.89 1.16 -1.33
N GLY A 448 19.08 1.01 -2.37
CA GLY A 448 17.87 0.19 -2.32
C GLY A 448 16.72 0.77 -1.48
N SER A 449 16.86 2.00 -0.94
CA SER A 449 15.85 2.60 -0.08
C SER A 449 15.27 3.88 -0.68
N PRO A 450 13.93 4.05 -0.73
CA PRO A 450 13.31 5.32 -1.09
C PRO A 450 13.46 6.30 0.08
N VAL A 451 14.20 7.39 -0.18
CA VAL A 451 14.37 8.48 0.79
C VAL A 451 13.27 9.51 0.57
N GLN A 452 12.54 9.84 1.63
CA GLN A 452 11.51 10.88 1.62
C GLN A 452 12.05 12.17 2.24
N VAL A 453 11.85 13.31 1.57
CA VAL A 453 12.25 14.62 2.06
C VAL A 453 11.05 15.55 2.07
N THR A 454 10.59 15.93 3.25
CA THR A 454 9.51 16.89 3.46
C THR A 454 10.02 18.20 4.02
N MET A 455 9.20 19.25 4.00
CA MET A 455 9.57 20.57 4.51
C MET A 455 8.54 21.04 5.53
N ARG A 456 9.04 21.70 6.57
CA ARG A 456 8.22 22.51 7.49
C ARG A 456 8.69 23.96 7.49
N LEU A 457 7.79 24.86 7.21
CA LEU A 457 8.05 26.30 7.33
C LEU A 457 8.05 26.69 8.82
N ARG A 458 9.08 27.39 9.26
CA ARG A 458 9.07 27.99 10.60
C ARG A 458 8.18 29.23 10.56
N GLU A 459 7.02 29.18 11.18
CA GLU A 459 6.21 30.37 11.42
C GLU A 459 7.00 31.38 12.24
N LYS A 460 7.12 32.63 11.74
CA LYS A 460 7.59 33.73 12.57
C LYS A 460 6.54 33.90 13.67
N ARG A 461 6.91 33.61 14.94
CA ARG A 461 6.15 34.10 16.08
C ARG A 461 5.98 35.60 15.86
N SER A 462 4.75 36.03 15.55
CA SER A 462 4.36 37.45 15.58
C SER A 462 4.61 37.91 17.00
N GLY A 463 5.61 38.76 17.18
CA GLY A 463 5.90 39.38 18.45
C GLY A 463 4.63 40.11 18.90
N LYS A 464 3.99 39.65 19.99
CA LYS A 464 3.01 40.43 20.70
C LYS A 464 3.66 41.77 21.01
N SER A 465 3.22 42.82 20.28
CA SER A 465 3.47 44.20 20.62
C SER A 465 3.03 44.40 22.08
N ARG A 466 4.01 44.72 22.92
CA ARG A 466 3.73 45.29 24.25
C ARG A 466 2.97 46.58 24.00
N SER A 467 1.64 46.51 24.01
CA SER A 467 0.78 47.72 24.12
C SER A 467 1.00 48.32 25.49
N GLY A 468 1.19 49.64 25.45
CA GLY A 468 1.63 50.49 26.53
C GLY A 468 0.79 50.41 27.81
N ARG A 469 1.48 50.61 28.92
CA ARG A 469 0.91 51.00 30.21
C ARG A 469 0.05 52.28 30.06
N PRO A 470 -1.16 52.30 30.57
CA PRO A 470 -1.87 53.56 30.74
C PRO A 470 -1.21 54.33 31.92
N GLY A 471 -0.79 55.54 31.60
CA GLY A 471 -0.31 56.50 32.60
C GLY A 471 -1.42 56.91 33.58
N THR A 472 -1.15 56.72 34.85
CA THR A 472 -1.94 57.29 35.95
C THR A 472 -1.83 58.81 35.94
N ALA A 473 -2.88 59.50 35.55
CA ALA A 473 -3.05 60.97 35.79
C ALA A 473 -3.56 61.17 37.23
N ALA A 474 -2.68 61.68 38.07
CA ALA A 474 -3.00 62.15 39.40
C ALA A 474 -3.78 63.47 39.30
N GLY A 475 -4.96 63.50 39.91
CA GLY A 475 -5.73 64.71 40.07
C GLY A 475 -5.06 65.72 41.01
N ARG A 476 -5.22 67.01 40.72
CA ARG A 476 -5.11 68.07 41.71
C ARG A 476 -6.38 68.91 41.69
N ARG A 477 -6.94 68.99 42.85
CA ARG A 477 -7.99 69.95 43.21
C ARG A 477 -7.48 71.41 43.17
N SER A 478 -8.28 72.30 42.75
CA SER A 478 -8.70 73.53 43.47
C SER A 478 -10.00 73.95 42.86
#